data_d187da5cf6f9ed2b3517d2019bdc7315
#
_entry.id   d187da5cf6f9ed2b3517d2019bdc7315
#
_cell.length_a   1.000
_cell.length_b   1.000
_cell.length_c   1.000
_cell.angle_alpha   90.00
_cell.angle_beta   90.00
_cell.angle_gamma   90.00
#
_symmetry.space_group_name_H-M   'P 1'
#
loop_
_entity.id
_entity.type
_entity.pdbx_description
1 polymer ?
#
loop_
_entity_poly.entity_id
_entity_poly.type
_entity_poly.pdbx_seq_one_letter_code
_entity_poly.pdbx_strand_id
1 'polypeptide(L)'
;DLGTLRISQEGVHEQDWAECWKQYYKPFRAGEHLVIKPSWETWDEQPGDLVIELDPGMAFGTGTHETTAMCVAMIEKHYHGGEVLDVGTGSGILAIAAARLGAREVLGVDIDPMAVRVAQENVEKNGLADRVTICEGDLVKGLDNVQCEFAVANILAEVIMLLAAPLKSHLTENATFVCSGILREREDEVTKVLTANGYQ
;
A
#
# COMPACT_ATOMS: atom_id res chain seq x y z
N ASP A 1 10.64 -43.06 23.36
CA ASP A 1 10.20 -43.72 22.14
C ASP A 1 9.95 -42.64 21.09
N LEU A 2 10.95 -42.33 20.29
CA LEU A 2 10.84 -41.42 19.17
C LEU A 2 10.19 -42.19 18.02
N GLY A 3 8.90 -41.93 17.81
CA GLY A 3 8.12 -42.56 16.75
C GLY A 3 8.83 -42.51 15.39
N THR A 4 8.59 -43.52 14.55
CA THR A 4 9.12 -43.64 13.20
C THR A 4 8.69 -42.45 12.35
N LEU A 5 9.59 -41.53 12.08
CA LEU A 5 9.42 -40.48 11.06
C LEU A 5 9.35 -41.16 9.68
N ARG A 6 8.20 -41.17 9.06
CA ARG A 6 8.05 -41.50 7.64
C ARG A 6 8.19 -40.19 6.86
N ILE A 7 9.26 -40.09 6.09
CA ILE A 7 9.43 -39.02 5.09
C ILE A 7 8.87 -39.57 3.79
N SER A 8 7.80 -38.97 3.29
CA SER A 8 7.31 -39.18 1.92
C SER A 8 7.75 -38.02 1.07
N GLN A 9 8.36 -38.27 -0.07
CA GLN A 9 8.71 -37.27 -1.06
C GLN A 9 7.73 -37.45 -2.23
N GLU A 10 6.80 -36.50 -2.38
CA GLU A 10 5.95 -36.42 -3.55
C GLU A 10 6.51 -35.37 -4.50
N GLY A 11 6.72 -35.75 -5.76
CA GLY A 11 7.11 -34.79 -6.81
C GLY A 11 5.90 -33.93 -7.15
N VAL A 12 5.96 -32.65 -6.78
CA VAL A 12 4.99 -31.64 -7.21
C VAL A 12 5.47 -31.09 -8.53
N HIS A 13 4.64 -31.09 -9.57
CA HIS A 13 4.96 -30.42 -10.82
C HIS A 13 5.14 -28.91 -10.58
N GLU A 14 6.13 -28.33 -11.23
CA GLU A 14 6.49 -26.91 -11.06
C GLU A 14 5.30 -25.96 -11.31
N GLN A 15 4.37 -26.36 -12.21
CA GLN A 15 3.10 -25.67 -12.45
C GLN A 15 2.11 -25.74 -11.27
N ASP A 16 2.04 -26.86 -10.56
CA ASP A 16 1.16 -27.02 -9.40
C ASP A 16 1.67 -26.20 -8.22
N TRP A 17 2.99 -26.03 -8.12
CA TRP A 17 3.61 -25.20 -7.10
C TRP A 17 3.40 -23.70 -7.37
N ALA A 18 3.45 -23.29 -8.63
CA ALA A 18 3.24 -21.91 -9.06
C ALA A 18 1.80 -21.42 -8.79
N GLU A 19 0.83 -22.33 -8.63
CA GLU A 19 -0.58 -21.97 -8.46
C GLU A 19 -1.16 -22.30 -7.08
N CYS A 20 -0.53 -23.19 -6.32
CA CYS A 20 -1.08 -23.63 -5.03
C CYS A 20 -1.26 -22.50 -4.00
N TRP A 21 -0.47 -21.42 -4.10
CA TRP A 21 -0.59 -20.26 -3.23
C TRP A 21 -1.82 -19.40 -3.55
N LYS A 22 -2.35 -19.44 -4.80
CA LYS A 22 -3.52 -18.65 -5.20
C LYS A 22 -4.76 -18.99 -4.37
N GLN A 23 -4.90 -20.25 -3.93
CA GLN A 23 -6.02 -20.69 -3.10
C GLN A 23 -6.10 -19.99 -1.73
N TYR A 24 -4.99 -19.44 -1.25
CA TYR A 24 -4.91 -18.74 0.04
C TYR A 24 -5.25 -17.24 -0.07
N TYR A 25 -5.28 -16.71 -1.31
CA TYR A 25 -5.66 -15.32 -1.55
C TYR A 25 -7.16 -15.24 -1.84
N LYS A 26 -7.91 -14.83 -0.84
CA LYS A 26 -9.36 -14.66 -0.93
C LYS A 26 -9.70 -13.17 -0.86
N PRO A 27 -10.79 -12.74 -1.54
CA PRO A 27 -11.31 -11.40 -1.40
C PRO A 27 -11.59 -11.07 0.06
N PHE A 28 -11.30 -9.86 0.47
CA PHE A 28 -11.61 -9.38 1.80
C PHE A 28 -11.91 -7.88 1.81
N ARG A 29 -12.68 -7.45 2.80
CA ARG A 29 -12.98 -6.05 3.04
C ARG A 29 -11.91 -5.44 3.94
N ALA A 30 -11.23 -4.37 3.44
CA ALA A 30 -10.14 -3.71 4.16
C ALA A 30 -10.58 -2.44 4.91
N GLY A 31 -11.80 -1.97 4.68
CA GLY A 31 -12.42 -0.81 5.31
C GLY A 31 -13.93 -0.98 5.36
N GLU A 32 -14.68 0.10 5.31
CA GLU A 32 -16.13 0.07 5.23
C GLU A 32 -16.62 -0.24 3.81
N HIS A 33 -16.00 0.38 2.80
CA HIS A 33 -16.37 0.25 1.39
C HIS A 33 -15.29 -0.42 0.54
N LEU A 34 -14.03 -0.32 0.93
CA LEU A 34 -12.91 -0.86 0.15
C LEU A 34 -12.81 -2.37 0.28
N VAL A 35 -12.79 -3.04 -0.88
CA VAL A 35 -12.66 -4.47 -1.02
C VAL A 35 -11.43 -4.79 -1.88
N ILE A 36 -10.58 -5.67 -1.41
CA ILE A 36 -9.40 -6.14 -2.15
C ILE A 36 -9.65 -7.56 -2.61
N LYS A 37 -9.46 -7.81 -3.90
CA LYS A 37 -9.56 -9.15 -4.47
C LYS A 37 -8.47 -9.43 -5.50
N PRO A 38 -8.00 -10.67 -5.63
CA PRO A 38 -7.19 -11.07 -6.77
C PRO A 38 -8.03 -11.22 -8.04
N SER A 39 -7.40 -11.16 -9.23
CA SER A 39 -8.10 -11.23 -10.53
C SER A 39 -8.86 -12.55 -10.77
N TRP A 40 -8.38 -13.65 -10.20
CA TRP A 40 -8.99 -14.99 -10.36
C TRP A 40 -10.12 -15.28 -9.38
N GLU A 41 -10.45 -14.40 -8.46
CA GLU A 41 -11.56 -14.54 -7.52
C GLU A 41 -12.71 -13.61 -7.92
N THR A 42 -13.92 -14.03 -7.60
CA THR A 42 -15.12 -13.22 -7.74
C THR A 42 -15.50 -12.60 -6.41
N TRP A 43 -16.15 -11.46 -6.45
CA TRP A 43 -16.74 -10.79 -5.29
C TRP A 43 -18.20 -10.52 -5.58
N ASP A 44 -19.08 -10.82 -4.63
CA ASP A 44 -20.50 -10.44 -4.70
C ASP A 44 -20.64 -9.00 -4.22
N GLU A 45 -20.53 -8.06 -5.20
CA GLU A 45 -20.48 -6.63 -4.92
C GLU A 45 -21.76 -6.15 -4.24
N GLN A 46 -21.61 -5.48 -3.12
CA GLN A 46 -22.70 -4.82 -2.43
C GLN A 46 -22.76 -3.33 -2.85
N PRO A 47 -23.92 -2.69 -2.74
CA PRO A 47 -24.04 -1.25 -3.02
C PRO A 47 -23.04 -0.44 -2.19
N GLY A 48 -22.19 0.32 -2.85
CA GLY A 48 -21.14 1.13 -2.23
C GLY A 48 -19.77 0.47 -2.15
N ASP A 49 -19.62 -0.78 -2.58
CA ASP A 49 -18.30 -1.42 -2.64
C ASP A 49 -17.37 -0.74 -3.65
N LEU A 50 -16.17 -0.47 -3.21
CA LEU A 50 -15.06 0.06 -4.00
C LEU A 50 -14.03 -1.05 -4.17
N VAL A 51 -14.15 -1.79 -5.27
CA VAL A 51 -13.30 -2.98 -5.49
C VAL A 51 -11.95 -2.58 -6.06
N ILE A 52 -10.90 -3.10 -5.43
CA ILE A 52 -9.50 -3.03 -5.87
C ILE A 52 -9.09 -4.43 -6.32
N GLU A 53 -8.76 -4.57 -7.59
CA GLU A 53 -8.20 -5.81 -8.11
C GLU A 53 -6.67 -5.77 -8.00
N LEU A 54 -6.12 -6.66 -7.19
CA LEU A 54 -4.70 -6.72 -6.91
C LEU A 54 -4.20 -8.16 -6.90
N ASP A 55 -3.37 -8.50 -7.87
CA ASP A 55 -2.74 -9.81 -7.87
C ASP A 55 -1.49 -9.78 -7.01
N PRO A 56 -1.34 -10.75 -6.09
CA PRO A 56 -0.12 -10.90 -5.33
C PRO A 56 1.05 -11.17 -6.28
N GLY A 57 1.97 -10.22 -6.32
CA GLY A 57 3.19 -10.29 -7.13
C GLY A 57 4.43 -10.40 -6.24
N MET A 58 5.61 -10.20 -6.84
CA MET A 58 6.88 -10.15 -6.12
C MET A 58 7.10 -8.83 -5.35
N ALA A 59 6.26 -7.82 -5.59
CA ALA A 59 6.30 -6.56 -4.85
C ALA A 59 5.60 -6.67 -3.49
N PHE A 60 6.10 -5.94 -2.50
CA PHE A 60 5.49 -5.83 -1.18
C PHE A 60 4.12 -5.12 -1.26
N GLY A 61 3.22 -5.43 -0.31
CA GLY A 61 1.91 -4.74 -0.25
C GLY A 61 0.79 -5.47 -0.99
N THR A 62 0.70 -6.80 -0.85
CA THR A 62 -0.37 -7.63 -1.47
C THR A 62 -1.77 -7.41 -0.87
N GLY A 63 -1.91 -6.46 0.05
CA GLY A 63 -3.18 -6.19 0.74
C GLY A 63 -3.49 -7.15 1.90
N THR A 64 -2.93 -8.35 1.92
CA THR A 64 -3.17 -9.35 2.96
C THR A 64 -2.38 -9.09 4.24
N HIS A 65 -1.38 -8.21 4.20
CA HIS A 65 -0.63 -7.83 5.39
C HIS A 65 -1.46 -6.89 6.26
N GLU A 66 -1.53 -7.15 7.55
CA GLU A 66 -2.36 -6.37 8.51
C GLU A 66 -2.09 -4.86 8.44
N THR A 67 -0.83 -4.45 8.28
CA THR A 67 -0.46 -3.03 8.17
C THR A 67 -1.02 -2.37 6.91
N THR A 68 -1.06 -3.10 5.78
CA THR A 68 -1.64 -2.60 4.54
C THR A 68 -3.16 -2.42 4.67
N ALA A 69 -3.86 -3.42 5.23
CA ALA A 69 -5.30 -3.34 5.47
C ALA A 69 -5.64 -2.18 6.43
N MET A 70 -4.82 -1.97 7.47
CA MET A 70 -4.97 -0.82 8.38
C MET A 70 -4.77 0.51 7.64
N CYS A 71 -3.75 0.65 6.79
CA CYS A 71 -3.55 1.86 5.99
C CYS A 71 -4.74 2.13 5.08
N VAL A 72 -5.28 1.12 4.40
CA VAL A 72 -6.46 1.24 3.54
C VAL A 72 -7.66 1.75 4.34
N ALA A 73 -7.92 1.18 5.53
CA ALA A 73 -8.98 1.65 6.41
C ALA A 73 -8.74 3.08 6.94
N MET A 74 -7.49 3.45 7.20
CA MET A 74 -7.14 4.81 7.64
C MET A 74 -7.27 5.83 6.51
N ILE A 75 -6.94 5.48 5.27
CA ILE A 75 -7.21 6.34 4.09
C ILE A 75 -8.72 6.57 3.99
N GLU A 76 -9.53 5.51 4.04
CA GLU A 76 -10.99 5.63 3.96
C GLU A 76 -11.57 6.53 5.04
N LYS A 77 -11.04 6.45 6.26
CA LYS A 77 -11.51 7.22 7.40
C LYS A 77 -11.09 8.69 7.38
N HIS A 78 -9.89 8.98 6.89
CA HIS A 78 -9.25 10.30 7.07
C HIS A 78 -9.01 11.06 5.76
N TYR A 79 -9.19 10.42 4.60
CA TYR A 79 -9.11 11.12 3.34
C TYR A 79 -10.43 11.89 3.08
N HIS A 80 -10.34 13.18 2.94
CA HIS A 80 -11.49 14.07 2.75
C HIS A 80 -11.41 14.88 1.45
N GLY A 81 -10.54 14.47 0.54
CA GLY A 81 -10.32 15.14 -0.75
C GLY A 81 -8.90 15.68 -0.91
N GLY A 82 -8.62 16.20 -2.10
CA GLY A 82 -7.31 16.75 -2.46
C GLY A 82 -6.39 15.76 -3.15
N GLU A 83 -5.14 16.18 -3.32
CA GLU A 83 -4.08 15.39 -3.92
C GLU A 83 -3.44 14.45 -2.90
N VAL A 84 -3.01 13.29 -3.37
CA VAL A 84 -2.47 12.23 -2.50
C VAL A 84 -1.05 11.86 -2.91
N LEU A 85 -0.17 11.70 -1.93
CA LEU A 85 1.18 11.21 -2.09
C LEU A 85 1.36 9.88 -1.34
N ASP A 86 1.68 8.80 -2.08
CA ASP A 86 1.97 7.46 -1.54
C ASP A 86 3.47 7.19 -1.63
N VAL A 87 4.17 7.24 -0.50
CA VAL A 87 5.63 7.10 -0.42
C VAL A 87 6.00 5.68 -0.04
N GLY A 88 6.75 5.00 -0.91
CA GLY A 88 6.98 3.57 -0.83
C GLY A 88 5.75 2.79 -1.27
N THR A 89 5.26 3.11 -2.48
CA THR A 89 3.95 2.65 -2.98
C THR A 89 3.86 1.13 -3.14
N GLY A 90 4.99 0.43 -3.29
CA GLY A 90 5.05 -1.02 -3.41
C GLY A 90 4.20 -1.54 -4.58
N SER A 91 3.14 -2.25 -4.27
CA SER A 91 2.16 -2.75 -5.25
C SER A 91 1.22 -1.67 -5.82
N GLY A 92 1.26 -0.45 -5.32
CA GLY A 92 0.33 0.63 -5.66
C GLY A 92 -1.01 0.60 -4.93
N ILE A 93 -1.20 -0.32 -3.99
CA ILE A 93 -2.51 -0.55 -3.35
C ILE A 93 -3.05 0.69 -2.63
N LEU A 94 -2.21 1.46 -1.93
CA LEU A 94 -2.64 2.63 -1.17
C LEU A 94 -2.99 3.79 -2.11
N ALA A 95 -2.21 3.97 -3.18
CA ALA A 95 -2.50 4.91 -4.24
C ALA A 95 -3.83 4.58 -4.95
N ILE A 96 -4.06 3.30 -5.28
CA ILE A 96 -5.31 2.82 -5.88
C ILE A 96 -6.49 3.03 -4.92
N ALA A 97 -6.32 2.74 -3.62
CA ALA A 97 -7.35 2.94 -2.61
C ALA A 97 -7.77 4.42 -2.53
N ALA A 98 -6.80 5.34 -2.50
CA ALA A 98 -7.07 6.77 -2.49
C ALA A 98 -7.84 7.22 -3.76
N ALA A 99 -7.45 6.73 -4.94
CA ALA A 99 -8.14 7.02 -6.19
C ALA A 99 -9.58 6.47 -6.23
N ARG A 100 -9.81 5.26 -5.69
CA ARG A 100 -11.15 4.67 -5.53
C ARG A 100 -12.04 5.50 -4.60
N LEU A 101 -11.46 6.11 -3.59
CA LEU A 101 -12.15 7.04 -2.66
C LEU A 101 -12.36 8.44 -3.24
N GLY A 102 -11.97 8.67 -4.49
CA GLY A 102 -12.26 9.89 -5.21
C GLY A 102 -11.10 10.87 -5.35
N ALA A 103 -9.88 10.49 -4.99
CA ALA A 103 -8.69 11.29 -5.30
C ALA A 103 -8.56 11.45 -6.82
N ARG A 104 -8.34 12.68 -7.26
CA ARG A 104 -8.22 13.01 -8.69
C ARG A 104 -6.77 12.88 -9.17
N GLU A 105 -5.85 13.22 -8.31
CA GLU A 105 -4.41 13.14 -8.56
C GLU A 105 -3.76 12.41 -7.40
N VAL A 106 -3.13 11.30 -7.73
CA VAL A 106 -2.37 10.47 -6.79
C VAL A 106 -0.99 10.24 -7.37
N LEU A 107 0.04 10.57 -6.61
CA LEU A 107 1.42 10.27 -6.95
C LEU A 107 1.93 9.15 -6.05
N GLY A 108 2.27 8.00 -6.63
CA GLY A 108 2.96 6.92 -5.95
C GLY A 108 4.45 6.92 -6.28
N VAL A 109 5.30 6.81 -5.28
CA VAL A 109 6.75 6.80 -5.45
C VAL A 109 7.35 5.58 -4.79
N ASP A 110 8.27 4.89 -5.49
CA ASP A 110 9.04 3.80 -4.92
C ASP A 110 10.49 3.83 -5.43
N ILE A 111 11.42 3.40 -4.58
CA ILE A 111 12.83 3.32 -4.95
C ILE A 111 13.15 2.06 -5.76
N ASP A 112 12.30 1.04 -5.69
CA ASP A 112 12.49 -0.21 -6.41
C ASP A 112 11.80 -0.16 -7.79
N PRO A 113 12.57 -0.20 -8.90
CA PRO A 113 12.00 -0.21 -10.24
C PRO A 113 11.00 -1.37 -10.49
N MET A 114 11.17 -2.49 -9.78
CA MET A 114 10.24 -3.62 -9.88
C MET A 114 8.90 -3.27 -9.22
N ALA A 115 8.92 -2.64 -8.05
CA ALA A 115 7.71 -2.16 -7.39
C ALA A 115 6.97 -1.13 -8.25
N VAL A 116 7.70 -0.17 -8.83
CA VAL A 116 7.14 0.83 -9.77
C VAL A 116 6.40 0.17 -10.92
N ARG A 117 7.03 -0.82 -11.57
CA ARG A 117 6.40 -1.56 -12.67
C ARG A 117 5.14 -2.30 -12.23
N VAL A 118 5.19 -3.02 -11.11
CA VAL A 118 4.04 -3.75 -10.57
C VAL A 118 2.90 -2.79 -10.21
N ALA A 119 3.22 -1.66 -9.59
CA ALA A 119 2.23 -0.64 -9.26
C ALA A 119 1.56 -0.07 -10.51
N GLN A 120 2.32 0.22 -11.58
CA GLN A 120 1.79 0.70 -12.85
C GLN A 120 0.84 -0.33 -13.48
N GLU A 121 1.22 -1.60 -13.52
CA GLU A 121 0.38 -2.70 -14.02
C GLU A 121 -0.93 -2.82 -13.21
N ASN A 122 -0.87 -2.66 -11.88
CA ASN A 122 -2.05 -2.67 -11.01
C ASN A 122 -2.94 -1.44 -11.21
N VAL A 123 -2.37 -0.26 -11.38
CA VAL A 123 -3.11 0.97 -11.70
C VAL A 123 -3.87 0.84 -13.02
N GLU A 124 -3.20 0.33 -14.07
CA GLU A 124 -3.82 0.07 -15.37
C GLU A 124 -4.95 -0.95 -15.27
N LYS A 125 -4.72 -2.07 -14.55
CA LYS A 125 -5.72 -3.13 -14.31
C LYS A 125 -6.97 -2.58 -13.62
N ASN A 126 -6.81 -1.62 -12.73
CA ASN A 126 -7.93 -0.96 -12.05
C ASN A 126 -8.56 0.19 -12.86
N GLY A 127 -8.07 0.50 -14.05
CA GLY A 127 -8.58 1.57 -14.90
C GLY A 127 -8.38 2.96 -14.31
N LEU A 128 -7.27 3.20 -13.60
CA LEU A 128 -6.98 4.44 -12.86
C LEU A 128 -5.76 5.20 -13.39
N ALA A 129 -5.25 4.85 -14.57
CA ALA A 129 -4.08 5.50 -15.16
C ALA A 129 -4.26 7.00 -15.49
N ASP A 130 -5.48 7.47 -15.52
CA ASP A 130 -5.83 8.90 -15.65
C ASP A 130 -5.73 9.70 -14.35
N ARG A 131 -5.61 9.03 -13.20
CA ARG A 131 -5.62 9.64 -11.87
C ARG A 131 -4.39 9.30 -11.04
N VAL A 132 -3.78 8.16 -11.27
CA VAL A 132 -2.66 7.64 -10.49
C VAL A 132 -1.42 7.61 -11.35
N THR A 133 -0.41 8.36 -10.96
CA THR A 133 0.92 8.36 -11.54
C THR A 133 1.88 7.62 -10.61
N ILE A 134 2.61 6.65 -11.13
CA ILE A 134 3.63 5.92 -10.37
C ILE A 134 5.00 6.23 -10.97
N CYS A 135 5.94 6.63 -10.15
CA CYS A 135 7.31 6.93 -10.58
C CYS A 135 8.37 6.33 -9.66
N GLU A 136 9.57 6.11 -10.23
CA GLU A 136 10.75 5.76 -9.45
C GLU A 136 11.28 7.00 -8.74
N GLY A 137 11.62 6.86 -7.44
CA GLY A 137 12.19 7.94 -6.66
C GLY A 137 12.61 7.50 -5.26
N ASP A 138 13.53 8.27 -4.68
CA ASP A 138 14.01 8.07 -3.31
C ASP A 138 13.23 9.00 -2.37
N LEU A 139 12.18 8.47 -1.75
CA LEU A 139 11.23 9.20 -0.91
C LEU A 139 10.59 10.37 -1.69
N VAL A 140 10.82 11.60 -1.25
CA VAL A 140 10.29 12.82 -1.89
C VAL A 140 11.37 13.61 -2.65
N LYS A 141 12.55 13.03 -2.85
CA LYS A 141 13.64 13.71 -3.57
C LYS A 141 13.25 13.93 -5.03
N GLY A 142 13.43 15.15 -5.50
CA GLY A 142 13.14 15.52 -6.89
C GLY A 142 11.65 15.70 -7.20
N LEU A 143 10.79 15.67 -6.22
CA LEU A 143 9.36 15.98 -6.36
C LEU A 143 9.12 17.49 -6.25
N ASP A 144 9.82 18.28 -7.08
CA ASP A 144 9.68 19.73 -7.05
C ASP A 144 8.25 20.15 -7.37
N ASN A 145 7.68 21.05 -6.55
CA ASN A 145 6.33 21.62 -6.69
C ASN A 145 5.16 20.61 -6.47
N VAL A 146 5.40 19.41 -5.95
CA VAL A 146 4.33 18.52 -5.51
C VAL A 146 3.83 18.99 -4.14
N GLN A 147 2.52 19.21 -4.03
CA GLN A 147 1.82 19.54 -2.79
C GLN A 147 0.65 18.55 -2.65
N CYS A 148 0.37 18.09 -1.45
CA CYS A 148 -0.73 17.17 -1.21
C CYS A 148 -1.47 17.47 0.10
N GLU A 149 -2.73 17.20 0.14
CA GLU A 149 -3.59 17.26 1.32
C GLU A 149 -3.56 15.97 2.12
N PHE A 150 -3.11 14.89 1.49
CA PHE A 150 -3.00 13.59 2.15
C PHE A 150 -1.73 12.87 1.72
N ALA A 151 -0.95 12.43 2.68
CA ALA A 151 0.21 11.57 2.43
C ALA A 151 0.05 10.24 3.16
N VAL A 152 0.53 9.17 2.55
CA VAL A 152 0.57 7.85 3.17
C VAL A 152 1.92 7.18 2.94
N ALA A 153 2.40 6.42 3.93
CA ALA A 153 3.60 5.61 3.83
C ALA A 153 3.49 4.36 4.69
N ASN A 154 3.58 3.18 4.08
CA ASN A 154 3.64 1.90 4.79
C ASN A 154 5.03 1.28 4.61
N ILE A 155 5.99 1.84 5.33
CA ILE A 155 7.42 1.55 5.19
C ILE A 155 8.09 1.38 6.57
N LEU A 156 9.38 1.05 6.59
CA LEU A 156 10.11 0.83 7.84
C LEU A 156 10.21 2.12 8.68
N ALA A 157 10.20 1.99 10.00
CA ALA A 157 10.28 3.09 10.96
C ALA A 157 11.46 4.04 10.72
N GLU A 158 12.64 3.49 10.38
CA GLU A 158 13.83 4.28 10.03
C GLU A 158 13.58 5.20 8.84
N VAL A 159 12.88 4.67 7.84
CA VAL A 159 12.60 5.40 6.61
C VAL A 159 11.53 6.46 6.84
N ILE A 160 10.51 6.18 7.68
CA ILE A 160 9.52 7.20 8.12
C ILE A 160 10.22 8.36 8.84
N MET A 161 11.16 8.07 9.73
CA MET A 161 11.91 9.12 10.43
C MET A 161 12.77 9.97 9.48
N LEU A 162 13.35 9.36 8.44
CA LEU A 162 14.07 10.10 7.40
C LEU A 162 13.13 10.93 6.51
N LEU A 163 11.92 10.44 6.28
CA LEU A 163 10.89 11.12 5.48
C LEU A 163 10.28 12.32 6.21
N ALA A 164 10.24 12.32 7.54
CA ALA A 164 9.51 13.29 8.35
C ALA A 164 9.81 14.76 8.01
N ALA A 165 11.08 15.12 7.94
CA ALA A 165 11.47 16.51 7.62
C ALA A 165 11.20 16.88 6.15
N PRO A 166 11.67 16.12 5.13
CA PRO A 166 11.45 16.48 3.73
C PRO A 166 9.98 16.43 3.31
N LEU A 167 9.18 15.51 3.84
CA LEU A 167 7.75 15.42 3.51
C LEU A 167 6.99 16.70 3.89
N LYS A 168 7.41 17.38 4.96
CA LYS A 168 6.72 18.59 5.44
C LYS A 168 6.57 19.68 4.39
N SER A 169 7.55 19.82 3.48
CA SER A 169 7.50 20.78 2.37
C SER A 169 6.51 20.40 1.26
N HIS A 170 6.02 19.17 1.26
CA HIS A 170 5.06 18.64 0.29
C HIS A 170 3.62 18.58 0.86
N LEU A 171 3.44 18.91 2.12
CA LEU A 171 2.12 18.91 2.77
C LEU A 171 1.53 20.32 2.77
N THR A 172 0.29 20.43 2.34
CA THR A 172 -0.48 21.66 2.50
C THR A 172 -0.82 21.92 3.97
N GLU A 173 -1.34 23.10 4.29
CA GLU A 173 -1.81 23.42 5.64
C GLU A 173 -2.97 22.48 6.00
N ASN A 174 -2.91 21.85 7.18
CA ASN A 174 -3.85 20.84 7.66
C ASN A 174 -3.88 19.51 6.87
N ALA A 175 -2.85 19.24 6.07
CA ALA A 175 -2.71 17.93 5.44
C ALA A 175 -2.62 16.79 6.47
N THR A 176 -3.14 15.64 6.11
CA THR A 176 -3.04 14.42 6.94
C THR A 176 -1.89 13.55 6.44
N PHE A 177 -1.08 13.05 7.37
CA PHE A 177 -0.07 12.02 7.08
C PHE A 177 -0.39 10.73 7.83
N VAL A 178 -0.64 9.65 7.10
CA VAL A 178 -0.81 8.31 7.65
C VAL A 178 0.47 7.51 7.43
N CYS A 179 1.07 7.00 8.49
CA CYS A 179 2.22 6.13 8.39
C CYS A 179 2.00 4.81 9.15
N SER A 180 2.58 3.73 8.61
CA SER A 180 2.50 2.37 9.16
C SER A 180 3.78 1.59 8.84
N GLY A 181 3.82 0.30 9.22
CA GLY A 181 5.03 -0.50 9.13
C GLY A 181 5.96 -0.32 10.34
N ILE A 182 5.44 0.29 11.40
CA ILE A 182 6.19 0.63 12.62
C ILE A 182 5.96 -0.47 13.65
N LEU A 183 7.04 -1.08 14.12
CA LEU A 183 6.99 -1.99 15.25
C LEU A 183 6.63 -1.20 16.53
N ARG A 184 5.84 -1.81 17.40
CA ARG A 184 5.36 -1.18 18.65
C ARG A 184 6.49 -0.62 19.51
N GLU A 185 7.62 -1.31 19.54
CA GLU A 185 8.81 -0.90 20.29
C GLU A 185 9.46 0.39 19.75
N ARG A 186 9.12 0.77 18.50
CA ARG A 186 9.63 1.97 17.83
C ARG A 186 8.66 3.14 17.85
N GLU A 187 7.44 2.95 18.36
CA GLU A 187 6.37 3.96 18.36
C GLU A 187 6.81 5.29 19.00
N ASP A 188 7.40 5.22 20.19
CA ASP A 188 7.87 6.41 20.92
C ASP A 188 8.95 7.18 20.16
N GLU A 189 9.85 6.46 19.48
CA GLU A 189 10.94 7.06 18.70
C GLU A 189 10.40 7.79 17.49
N VAL A 190 9.53 7.13 16.72
CA VAL A 190 8.89 7.72 15.53
C VAL A 190 8.04 8.93 15.92
N THR A 191 7.23 8.82 16.97
CA THR A 191 6.39 9.91 17.48
C THR A 191 7.22 11.12 17.86
N LYS A 192 8.35 10.94 18.55
CA LYS A 192 9.26 12.04 18.89
C LYS A 192 9.81 12.74 17.66
N VAL A 193 10.21 11.97 16.63
CA VAL A 193 10.75 12.55 15.40
C VAL A 193 9.67 13.31 14.64
N LEU A 194 8.48 12.75 14.50
CA LEU A 194 7.35 13.40 13.83
C LEU A 194 6.97 14.70 14.57
N THR A 195 6.81 14.66 15.89
CA THR A 195 6.46 15.84 16.70
C THR A 195 7.55 16.93 16.59
N ALA A 196 8.83 16.56 16.62
CA ALA A 196 9.95 17.50 16.44
C ALA A 196 9.95 18.18 15.07
N ASN A 197 9.36 17.54 14.05
CA ASN A 197 9.17 18.11 12.71
C ASN A 197 7.80 18.79 12.52
N GLY A 198 7.05 19.02 13.61
CA GLY A 198 5.81 19.82 13.60
C GLY A 198 4.57 19.04 13.12
N TYR A 199 4.59 17.72 13.20
CA TYR A 199 3.38 16.90 13.10
C TYR A 199 2.66 16.87 14.45
N GLN A 200 1.33 16.84 14.43
CA GLN A 200 0.47 16.84 15.62
C GLN A 200 -0.40 15.58 15.68
#